data_043f223a449248ab2fbbcd20c32473ce
#
_entry.id   043f223a449248ab2fbbcd20c32473ce
#
_cell.length_a   1.000
_cell.length_b   1.000
_cell.length_c   1.000
_cell.angle_alpha   90.00
_cell.angle_beta   90.00
_cell.angle_gamma   90.00
#
_symmetry.space_group_name_H-M   'P 1'
#
loop_
_entity.id
_entity.type
_entity.pdbx_description
1 polymer ?
#
loop_
_entity_poly.entity_id
_entity_poly.type
_entity_poly.pdbx_seq_one_letter_code
_entity_poly.pdbx_strand_id
1 'polypeptide(L)'
;MSQTPHAIAADHQTPTIGTAWSVEEGATRARHLFGGHIGGSPDGVWAAPGRVNIIGEHTDYNNGFCLPIALPHRTYVAARRRDDDKVILVSQLDDSVLTWEGTLDEIAPGSVAGWKAYTGGVAWALRQAGHGLGGFEAALVTCVPLGAGLSSSAAVECGVGLALADLYDLDLTDSDSGRIGLVNAARAAENEVAEAPTGGLDQTASLRTTEGHALLIDCDDWSVRQVPFNLATADLELLVIDTCA
;
A
#
# COMPACT_ATOMS: atom_id res chain seq x y z
N MET A 1 27.82 46.31 17.31
CA MET A 1 27.29 45.81 16.02
C MET A 1 26.14 44.89 16.40
N SER A 2 24.91 45.38 16.25
CA SER A 2 23.68 44.68 16.57
C SER A 2 23.28 43.81 15.39
N GLN A 3 23.26 42.47 15.57
CA GLN A 3 22.68 41.56 14.60
C GLN A 3 21.18 41.50 14.84
N THR A 4 20.42 41.96 13.86
CA THR A 4 18.96 41.81 13.83
C THR A 4 18.65 40.36 13.50
N PRO A 5 17.77 39.66 14.23
CA PRO A 5 17.35 38.30 13.87
C PRO A 5 16.50 38.37 12.60
N HIS A 6 16.90 37.63 11.55
CA HIS A 6 16.06 37.38 10.40
C HIS A 6 14.82 36.60 10.84
N ALA A 7 13.68 37.23 10.79
CA ALA A 7 12.40 36.55 10.90
C ALA A 7 12.24 35.64 9.66
N ILE A 8 12.23 34.33 9.87
CA ILE A 8 11.79 33.37 8.87
C ILE A 8 10.31 33.63 8.70
N ALA A 9 9.91 34.18 7.56
CA ALA A 9 8.51 34.26 7.17
C ALA A 9 8.03 32.82 6.95
N ALA A 10 7.28 32.27 7.89
CA ALA A 10 6.55 31.04 7.67
C ALA A 10 5.49 31.32 6.60
N ASP A 11 5.63 30.70 5.45
CA ASP A 11 4.61 30.68 4.42
C ASP A 11 3.40 29.89 5.01
N HIS A 12 2.40 30.62 5.50
CA HIS A 12 1.20 30.03 6.07
C HIS A 12 0.34 29.48 4.94
N GLN A 13 0.71 28.29 4.42
CA GLN A 13 -0.19 27.54 3.57
C GLN A 13 -1.45 27.17 4.38
N THR A 14 -2.61 27.46 3.81
CA THR A 14 -3.87 27.04 4.42
C THR A 14 -3.89 25.51 4.47
N PRO A 15 -4.16 24.89 5.66
CA PRO A 15 -4.22 23.45 5.78
C PRO A 15 -5.20 22.85 4.76
N THR A 16 -4.75 21.84 4.03
CA THR A 16 -5.61 21.09 3.10
C THR A 16 -6.16 19.88 3.84
N ILE A 17 -7.47 19.68 3.79
CA ILE A 17 -8.09 18.50 4.38
C ILE A 17 -8.15 17.41 3.32
N GLY A 18 -7.36 16.35 3.51
CA GLY A 18 -7.45 15.12 2.73
C GLY A 18 -8.62 14.27 3.19
N THR A 19 -9.52 13.93 2.28
CA THR A 19 -10.65 13.03 2.57
C THR A 19 -10.45 11.68 1.89
N ALA A 20 -10.85 10.60 2.58
CA ALA A 20 -10.88 9.29 1.97
C ALA A 20 -11.94 9.25 0.85
N TRP A 21 -11.60 8.60 -0.26
CA TRP A 21 -12.58 8.34 -1.31
C TRP A 21 -13.54 7.22 -0.91
N SER A 22 -14.78 7.29 -1.41
CA SER A 22 -15.65 6.12 -1.36
C SER A 22 -15.06 4.98 -2.21
N VAL A 23 -15.47 3.75 -1.91
CA VAL A 23 -15.01 2.58 -2.69
C VAL A 23 -15.37 2.74 -4.18
N GLU A 24 -16.56 3.26 -4.46
CA GLU A 24 -17.02 3.50 -5.83
C GLU A 24 -16.20 4.59 -6.55
N GLU A 25 -15.92 5.69 -5.84
CA GLU A 25 -15.09 6.77 -6.37
C GLU A 25 -13.67 6.28 -6.70
N GLY A 26 -13.00 5.61 -5.75
CA GLY A 26 -11.67 5.09 -5.97
C GLY A 26 -11.59 4.07 -7.10
N ALA A 27 -12.56 3.15 -7.15
CA ALA A 27 -12.64 2.18 -8.24
C ALA A 27 -12.89 2.84 -9.61
N THR A 28 -13.70 3.90 -9.66
CA THR A 28 -13.96 4.65 -10.89
C THR A 28 -12.69 5.37 -11.37
N ARG A 29 -11.95 6.00 -10.49
CA ARG A 29 -10.68 6.67 -10.79
C ARG A 29 -9.64 5.68 -11.35
N ALA A 30 -9.49 4.51 -10.70
CA ALA A 30 -8.57 3.47 -11.14
C ALA A 30 -8.93 2.92 -12.54
N ARG A 31 -10.22 2.64 -12.80
CA ARG A 31 -10.70 2.23 -14.13
C ARG A 31 -10.47 3.30 -15.19
N HIS A 32 -10.68 4.57 -14.84
CA HIS A 32 -10.46 5.67 -15.77
C HIS A 32 -8.98 5.80 -16.15
N LEU A 33 -8.08 5.72 -15.17
CA LEU A 33 -6.64 5.73 -15.41
C LEU A 33 -6.22 4.55 -16.30
N PHE A 34 -6.73 3.34 -16.01
CA PHE A 34 -6.47 2.14 -16.80
C PHE A 34 -6.94 2.33 -18.27
N GLY A 35 -8.18 2.72 -18.47
CA GLY A 35 -8.74 2.92 -19.81
C GLY A 35 -8.04 4.01 -20.62
N GLY A 36 -7.58 5.07 -19.96
CA GLY A 36 -6.91 6.20 -20.60
C GLY A 36 -5.46 5.94 -21.01
N HIS A 37 -4.75 5.05 -20.31
CA HIS A 37 -3.30 4.85 -20.52
C HIS A 37 -2.94 3.43 -20.98
N ILE A 38 -3.71 2.41 -20.62
CA ILE A 38 -3.48 1.02 -21.05
C ILE A 38 -4.46 0.66 -22.17
N GLY A 39 -5.68 1.14 -22.05
CA GLY A 39 -6.75 0.86 -23.03
C GLY A 39 -7.59 -0.37 -22.67
N GLY A 40 -8.83 -0.36 -23.13
CA GLY A 40 -9.81 -1.40 -22.82
C GLY A 40 -10.29 -1.33 -21.36
N SER A 41 -10.72 -2.46 -20.82
CA SER A 41 -11.23 -2.59 -19.45
C SER A 41 -10.33 -3.48 -18.61
N PRO A 42 -10.13 -3.19 -17.32
CA PRO A 42 -9.51 -4.12 -16.40
C PRO A 42 -10.44 -5.30 -16.11
N ASP A 43 -9.87 -6.42 -15.66
CA ASP A 43 -10.62 -7.60 -15.19
C ASP A 43 -11.25 -7.33 -13.82
N GLY A 44 -10.60 -6.51 -12.99
CA GLY A 44 -11.09 -6.12 -11.67
C GLY A 44 -10.46 -4.84 -11.14
N VAL A 45 -10.94 -4.43 -9.95
CA VAL A 45 -10.33 -3.37 -9.16
C VAL A 45 -10.24 -3.86 -7.71
N TRP A 46 -9.05 -3.82 -7.18
CA TRP A 46 -8.73 -4.19 -5.80
C TRP A 46 -8.28 -2.97 -5.02
N ALA A 47 -8.41 -3.03 -3.69
CA ALA A 47 -8.02 -1.91 -2.86
C ALA A 47 -7.44 -2.38 -1.53
N ALA A 48 -6.38 -1.71 -1.09
CA ALA A 48 -5.80 -1.94 0.22
C ALA A 48 -5.63 -0.61 0.97
N PRO A 49 -5.90 -0.59 2.29
CA PRO A 49 -5.81 0.62 3.09
C PRO A 49 -4.37 0.97 3.48
N GLY A 50 -4.13 2.26 3.70
CA GLY A 50 -3.05 2.69 4.58
C GLY A 50 -3.37 2.37 6.05
N ARG A 51 -2.41 2.62 6.92
CA ARG A 51 -2.57 2.41 8.37
C ARG A 51 -2.07 3.59 9.20
N VAL A 52 -2.56 3.69 10.42
CA VAL A 52 -1.88 4.45 11.47
C VAL A 52 -1.56 3.52 12.64
N ASN A 53 -0.38 3.63 13.21
CA ASN A 53 -0.04 2.89 14.41
C ASN A 53 -0.40 3.72 15.64
N ILE A 54 -1.22 3.17 16.55
CA ILE A 54 -1.66 3.87 17.76
C ILE A 54 -0.56 3.86 18.81
N ILE A 55 0.15 2.72 18.93
CA ILE A 55 1.27 2.54 19.85
C ILE A 55 2.13 1.36 19.40
N GLY A 56 3.43 1.40 19.70
CA GLY A 56 4.39 0.36 19.35
C GLY A 56 5.22 0.74 18.12
N GLU A 57 5.69 2.00 18.08
CA GLU A 57 6.58 2.47 17.03
C GLU A 57 7.95 1.81 17.14
N HIS A 58 8.49 1.37 15.98
CA HIS A 58 9.80 0.73 15.88
C HIS A 58 9.94 -0.57 16.69
N THR A 59 8.85 -1.24 16.99
CA THR A 59 8.84 -2.52 17.73
C THR A 59 8.72 -3.72 16.82
N ASP A 60 8.26 -3.56 15.59
CA ASP A 60 8.00 -4.63 14.62
C ASP A 60 9.25 -5.37 14.14
N TYR A 61 10.42 -4.73 14.18
CA TYR A 61 11.73 -5.36 13.93
C TYR A 61 12.54 -5.60 15.22
N ASN A 62 11.89 -5.42 16.39
CA ASN A 62 12.47 -5.63 17.72
C ASN A 62 11.64 -6.61 18.57
N ASN A 63 10.86 -7.49 17.93
CA ASN A 63 10.03 -8.53 18.56
C ASN A 63 9.06 -7.97 19.63
N GLY A 64 8.56 -6.74 19.42
CA GLY A 64 7.65 -6.09 20.35
C GLY A 64 6.19 -6.15 19.91
N PHE A 65 5.34 -5.40 20.61
CA PHE A 65 3.93 -5.30 20.27
C PHE A 65 3.63 -4.03 19.48
N CYS A 66 2.72 -4.12 18.50
CA CYS A 66 2.17 -3.01 17.76
C CYS A 66 0.64 -3.01 17.82
N LEU A 67 0.03 -1.84 17.73
CA LEU A 67 -1.42 -1.69 17.73
C LEU A 67 -1.88 -0.73 16.62
N PRO A 68 -1.77 -1.11 15.36
CA PRO A 68 -2.26 -0.31 14.25
C PRO A 68 -3.77 -0.42 14.06
N ILE A 69 -4.32 0.57 13.36
CA ILE A 69 -5.64 0.53 12.72
C ILE A 69 -5.50 0.74 11.22
N ALA A 70 -6.35 0.09 10.43
CA ALA A 70 -6.50 0.39 9.01
C ALA A 70 -7.28 1.69 8.83
N LEU A 71 -6.84 2.52 7.88
CA LEU A 71 -7.50 3.77 7.55
C LEU A 71 -8.59 3.58 6.49
N PRO A 72 -9.55 4.51 6.40
CA PRO A 72 -10.47 4.54 5.25
C PRO A 72 -9.77 4.93 3.94
N HIS A 73 -8.60 5.58 4.01
CA HIS A 73 -7.77 5.94 2.86
C HIS A 73 -7.13 4.70 2.26
N ARG A 74 -7.25 4.54 0.94
CA ARG A 74 -6.85 3.32 0.23
C ARG A 74 -6.08 3.63 -1.05
N THR A 75 -5.26 2.69 -1.46
CA THR A 75 -4.77 2.58 -2.84
C THR A 75 -5.70 1.64 -3.60
N TYR A 76 -6.09 2.04 -4.80
CA TYR A 76 -6.94 1.27 -5.71
C TYR A 76 -6.12 0.83 -6.93
N VAL A 77 -6.22 -0.44 -7.27
CA VAL A 77 -5.48 -1.09 -8.35
C VAL A 77 -6.47 -1.68 -9.34
N ALA A 78 -6.61 -1.05 -10.50
CA ALA A 78 -7.32 -1.64 -11.63
C ALA A 78 -6.34 -2.51 -12.41
N ALA A 79 -6.61 -3.80 -12.55
CA ALA A 79 -5.65 -4.71 -13.18
C ALA A 79 -6.32 -5.69 -14.14
N ARG A 80 -5.53 -6.20 -15.07
CA ARG A 80 -5.91 -7.21 -16.07
C ARG A 80 -4.79 -8.22 -16.24
N ARG A 81 -5.17 -9.50 -16.27
CA ARG A 81 -4.28 -10.62 -16.58
C ARG A 81 -3.83 -10.59 -18.03
N ARG A 82 -2.63 -11.08 -18.30
CA ARG A 82 -2.08 -11.31 -19.63
C ARG A 82 -1.70 -12.78 -19.79
N ASP A 83 -1.68 -13.23 -21.06
CA ASP A 83 -1.27 -14.60 -21.43
C ASP A 83 0.23 -14.67 -21.81
N ASP A 84 0.93 -13.53 -21.78
CA ASP A 84 2.37 -13.42 -22.00
C ASP A 84 3.10 -13.06 -20.67
N ASP A 85 4.38 -12.70 -20.73
CA ASP A 85 5.20 -12.28 -19.60
C ASP A 85 5.32 -10.76 -19.43
N LYS A 86 4.61 -9.98 -20.26
CA LYS A 86 4.68 -8.52 -20.22
C LYS A 86 4.00 -7.94 -18.99
N VAL A 87 4.60 -6.88 -18.47
CA VAL A 87 4.05 -6.09 -17.38
C VAL A 87 3.94 -4.63 -17.81
N ILE A 88 2.75 -4.06 -17.66
CA ILE A 88 2.48 -2.64 -17.91
C ILE A 88 1.96 -2.04 -16.61
N LEU A 89 2.66 -1.05 -16.11
CA LEU A 89 2.31 -0.36 -14.87
C LEU A 89 2.04 1.11 -15.17
N VAL A 90 0.92 1.62 -14.67
CA VAL A 90 0.56 3.04 -14.69
C VAL A 90 0.26 3.49 -13.27
N SER A 91 0.84 4.58 -12.85
CA SER A 91 0.69 5.11 -11.50
C SER A 91 0.30 6.58 -11.55
N GLN A 92 -0.73 6.92 -10.80
CA GLN A 92 -1.07 8.30 -10.44
C GLN A 92 -1.21 8.36 -8.92
N LEU A 93 -0.09 8.19 -8.23
CA LEU A 93 -0.01 8.27 -6.77
C LEU A 93 0.11 9.72 -6.29
N ASP A 94 0.53 10.61 -7.15
CA ASP A 94 0.55 12.07 -6.98
C ASP A 94 -0.14 12.75 -8.18
N ASP A 95 0.15 14.01 -8.43
CA ASP A 95 -0.40 14.77 -9.56
C ASP A 95 0.15 14.32 -10.92
N SER A 96 1.19 13.47 -10.95
CA SER A 96 1.85 12.99 -12.16
C SER A 96 1.35 11.61 -12.56
N VAL A 97 1.19 11.37 -13.86
CA VAL A 97 0.99 10.02 -14.38
C VAL A 97 2.32 9.47 -14.85
N LEU A 98 2.71 8.37 -14.26
CA LEU A 98 3.94 7.64 -14.58
C LEU A 98 3.58 6.29 -15.22
N THR A 99 4.35 5.88 -16.22
CA THR A 99 4.18 4.60 -16.90
C THR A 99 5.47 3.82 -16.93
N TRP A 100 5.36 2.50 -16.91
CA TRP A 100 6.48 1.59 -17.11
C TRP A 100 5.99 0.34 -17.85
N GLU A 101 6.79 -0.12 -18.79
CA GLU A 101 6.58 -1.38 -19.52
C GLU A 101 7.85 -2.22 -19.45
N GLY A 102 7.69 -3.51 -19.31
CA GLY A 102 8.77 -4.49 -19.26
C GLY A 102 8.23 -5.90 -19.19
N THR A 103 9.02 -6.81 -18.67
CA THR A 103 8.64 -8.21 -18.46
C THR A 103 8.78 -8.58 -16.98
N LEU A 104 8.18 -9.71 -16.59
CA LEU A 104 8.32 -10.24 -15.23
C LEU A 104 9.79 -10.49 -14.83
N ASP A 105 10.64 -10.85 -15.78
CA ASP A 105 12.06 -11.15 -15.53
C ASP A 105 12.89 -9.87 -15.35
N GLU A 106 12.41 -8.74 -15.82
CA GLU A 106 13.02 -7.42 -15.59
C GLU A 106 12.69 -6.84 -14.20
N ILE A 107 11.78 -7.47 -13.46
CA ILE A 107 11.44 -7.07 -12.10
C ILE A 107 12.24 -7.94 -11.13
N ALA A 108 13.32 -7.37 -10.60
CA ALA A 108 14.20 -8.04 -9.66
C ALA A 108 14.93 -6.99 -8.78
N PRO A 109 15.52 -7.41 -7.66
CA PRO A 109 16.42 -6.56 -6.87
C PRO A 109 17.47 -5.88 -7.74
N GLY A 110 17.61 -4.56 -7.60
CA GLY A 110 18.56 -3.74 -8.38
C GLY A 110 18.19 -3.46 -9.84
N SER A 111 17.10 -4.04 -10.37
CA SER A 111 16.68 -3.86 -11.77
C SER A 111 15.62 -2.77 -11.92
N VAL A 112 14.76 -2.59 -10.94
CA VAL A 112 13.72 -1.56 -10.89
C VAL A 112 13.85 -0.75 -9.62
N ALA A 113 13.42 0.53 -9.65
CA ALA A 113 13.53 1.43 -8.51
C ALA A 113 12.31 2.35 -8.40
N GLY A 114 12.14 2.98 -7.22
CA GLY A 114 11.02 3.87 -6.93
C GLY A 114 9.69 3.15 -6.97
N TRP A 115 8.62 3.83 -7.37
CA TRP A 115 7.27 3.30 -7.35
C TRP A 115 7.10 1.94 -8.07
N LYS A 116 7.92 1.66 -9.10
CA LYS A 116 7.90 0.39 -9.84
C LYS A 116 8.36 -0.78 -8.99
N ALA A 117 9.30 -0.55 -8.09
CA ALA A 117 9.81 -1.58 -7.18
C ALA A 117 8.75 -2.03 -6.18
N TYR A 118 7.99 -1.08 -5.60
CA TYR A 118 6.86 -1.39 -4.72
C TYR A 118 5.73 -2.11 -5.48
N THR A 119 5.42 -1.67 -6.70
CA THR A 119 4.32 -2.21 -7.49
C THR A 119 4.67 -3.57 -8.10
N GLY A 120 5.77 -3.64 -8.85
CA GLY A 120 6.21 -4.84 -9.55
C GLY A 120 6.85 -5.87 -8.63
N GLY A 121 7.53 -5.41 -7.57
CA GLY A 121 8.24 -6.28 -6.63
C GLY A 121 7.37 -7.34 -5.98
N VAL A 122 6.07 -7.08 -5.82
CA VAL A 122 5.12 -8.08 -5.29
C VAL A 122 4.97 -9.27 -6.25
N ALA A 123 4.95 -9.03 -7.57
CA ALA A 123 4.93 -10.11 -8.55
C ALA A 123 6.23 -10.94 -8.49
N TRP A 124 7.37 -10.27 -8.36
CA TRP A 124 8.65 -10.95 -8.14
C TRP A 124 8.60 -11.80 -6.87
N ALA A 125 8.18 -11.26 -5.74
CA ALA A 125 8.13 -11.97 -4.46
C ALA A 125 7.19 -13.18 -4.48
N LEU A 126 6.02 -13.07 -5.10
CA LEU A 126 5.08 -14.18 -5.28
C LEU A 126 5.69 -15.28 -6.15
N ARG A 127 6.43 -14.94 -7.22
CA ARG A 127 7.16 -15.93 -8.05
C ARG A 127 8.26 -16.62 -7.24
N GLN A 128 9.01 -15.89 -6.40
CA GLN A 128 10.02 -16.49 -5.51
C GLN A 128 9.38 -17.45 -4.48
N ALA A 129 8.15 -17.17 -4.04
CA ALA A 129 7.37 -18.06 -3.18
C ALA A 129 6.80 -19.29 -3.92
N GLY A 130 7.03 -19.42 -5.22
CA GLY A 130 6.62 -20.58 -6.04
C GLY A 130 5.25 -20.45 -6.69
N HIS A 131 4.61 -19.27 -6.63
CA HIS A 131 3.35 -19.02 -7.32
C HIS A 131 3.56 -18.83 -8.83
N GLY A 132 2.73 -19.49 -9.63
CA GLY A 132 2.74 -19.35 -11.09
C GLY A 132 2.04 -18.06 -11.52
N LEU A 133 2.81 -17.06 -11.93
CA LEU A 133 2.29 -15.80 -12.47
C LEU A 133 2.70 -15.64 -13.94
N GLY A 134 1.77 -15.14 -14.75
CA GLY A 134 2.04 -14.55 -16.07
C GLY A 134 2.10 -13.03 -15.99
N GLY A 135 2.19 -12.37 -17.16
CA GLY A 135 2.21 -10.93 -17.26
C GLY A 135 0.88 -10.29 -16.83
N PHE A 136 0.94 -9.02 -16.49
CA PHE A 136 -0.25 -8.28 -16.07
C PHE A 136 -0.15 -6.80 -16.43
N GLU A 137 -1.28 -6.13 -16.39
CA GLU A 137 -1.40 -4.70 -16.55
C GLU A 137 -2.06 -4.14 -15.30
N ALA A 138 -1.54 -3.04 -14.77
CA ALA A 138 -2.09 -2.43 -13.57
C ALA A 138 -2.03 -0.90 -13.63
N ALA A 139 -3.13 -0.26 -13.25
CA ALA A 139 -3.23 1.18 -13.05
C ALA A 139 -3.59 1.48 -11.59
N LEU A 140 -2.80 2.33 -10.94
CA LEU A 140 -2.87 2.60 -9.52
C LEU A 140 -3.21 4.07 -9.25
N VAL A 141 -4.19 4.29 -8.37
CA VAL A 141 -4.51 5.59 -7.80
C VAL A 141 -4.60 5.47 -6.27
N THR A 142 -4.30 6.53 -5.54
CA THR A 142 -4.35 6.51 -4.08
C THR A 142 -4.98 7.75 -3.50
N CYS A 143 -5.68 7.61 -2.37
CA CYS A 143 -5.99 8.71 -1.46
C CYS A 143 -5.23 8.61 -0.13
N VAL A 144 -4.31 7.64 0.00
CA VAL A 144 -3.39 7.61 1.15
C VAL A 144 -2.37 8.72 0.95
N PRO A 145 -2.25 9.68 1.87
CA PRO A 145 -1.26 10.74 1.78
C PRO A 145 0.16 10.17 1.69
N LEU A 146 0.92 10.61 0.67
CA LEU A 146 2.30 10.17 0.47
C LEU A 146 3.23 10.91 1.45
N GLY A 147 4.18 10.18 2.02
CA GLY A 147 5.17 10.77 2.92
C GLY A 147 4.66 11.14 4.33
N ALA A 148 3.37 11.00 4.58
CA ALA A 148 2.75 11.35 5.87
C ALA A 148 2.85 10.25 6.95
N GLY A 149 3.65 9.21 6.74
CA GLY A 149 3.78 8.10 7.68
C GLY A 149 2.55 7.19 7.76
N LEU A 150 1.67 7.22 6.74
CA LEU A 150 0.42 6.45 6.70
C LEU A 150 0.52 5.16 5.86
N SER A 151 1.72 4.70 5.58
CA SER A 151 2.04 3.45 4.87
C SER A 151 1.42 3.35 3.47
N SER A 152 1.64 4.40 2.67
CA SER A 152 1.22 4.39 1.27
C SER A 152 1.93 3.29 0.46
N SER A 153 3.19 2.95 0.77
CA SER A 153 3.93 1.83 0.16
C SER A 153 3.22 0.50 0.39
N ALA A 154 2.93 0.18 1.65
CA ALA A 154 2.21 -1.05 1.99
C ALA A 154 0.81 -1.12 1.35
N ALA A 155 0.10 0.01 1.25
CA ALA A 155 -1.19 0.06 0.56
C ALA A 155 -1.06 -0.24 -0.94
N VAL A 156 0.03 0.22 -1.61
CA VAL A 156 0.34 -0.12 -3.01
C VAL A 156 0.63 -1.61 -3.13
N GLU A 157 1.57 -2.12 -2.35
CA GLU A 157 2.00 -3.52 -2.37
C GLU A 157 0.87 -4.49 -2.09
N CYS A 158 0.11 -4.23 -1.02
CA CYS A 158 -1.02 -5.06 -0.64
C CYS A 158 -2.14 -5.02 -1.69
N GLY A 159 -2.42 -3.85 -2.28
CA GLY A 159 -3.39 -3.71 -3.35
C GLY A 159 -3.01 -4.50 -4.60
N VAL A 160 -1.73 -4.47 -5.00
CA VAL A 160 -1.20 -5.27 -6.11
C VAL A 160 -1.21 -6.75 -5.75
N GLY A 161 -0.82 -7.11 -4.53
CA GLY A 161 -0.85 -8.50 -4.05
C GLY A 161 -2.24 -9.11 -4.12
N LEU A 162 -3.27 -8.38 -3.66
CA LEU A 162 -4.66 -8.80 -3.77
C LEU A 162 -5.10 -8.98 -5.24
N ALA A 163 -4.71 -8.02 -6.12
CA ALA A 163 -5.03 -8.11 -7.54
C ALA A 163 -4.40 -9.35 -8.19
N LEU A 164 -3.12 -9.59 -7.97
CA LEU A 164 -2.41 -10.75 -8.53
C LEU A 164 -2.94 -12.08 -7.98
N ALA A 165 -3.24 -12.13 -6.68
CA ALA A 165 -3.80 -13.32 -6.06
C ALA A 165 -5.13 -13.74 -6.69
N ASP A 166 -6.01 -12.79 -6.93
CA ASP A 166 -7.31 -13.04 -7.53
C ASP A 166 -7.20 -13.32 -9.05
N LEU A 167 -6.42 -12.53 -9.80
CA LEU A 167 -6.22 -12.70 -11.24
C LEU A 167 -5.61 -14.06 -11.61
N TYR A 168 -4.82 -14.65 -10.72
CA TYR A 168 -4.10 -15.90 -10.96
C TYR A 168 -4.58 -17.06 -10.07
N ASP A 169 -5.74 -16.91 -9.40
CA ASP A 169 -6.37 -17.95 -8.58
C ASP A 169 -5.38 -18.56 -7.56
N LEU A 170 -4.66 -17.71 -6.80
CA LEU A 170 -3.59 -18.18 -5.90
C LEU A 170 -4.04 -18.65 -4.52
N ASP A 171 -5.35 -18.60 -4.22
CA ASP A 171 -5.94 -18.96 -2.92
C ASP A 171 -5.34 -18.21 -1.70
N LEU A 172 -4.89 -16.95 -1.92
CA LEU A 172 -4.23 -16.14 -0.87
C LEU A 172 -5.15 -15.12 -0.19
N THR A 173 -6.40 -14.98 -0.64
CA THR A 173 -7.31 -13.93 -0.15
C THR A 173 -8.31 -14.43 0.88
N ASP A 174 -8.70 -15.70 0.84
CA ASP A 174 -9.84 -16.25 1.56
C ASP A 174 -9.52 -16.79 2.97
N SER A 175 -8.24 -16.91 3.30
CA SER A 175 -7.80 -17.42 4.60
C SER A 175 -6.77 -16.50 5.26
N ASP A 176 -6.67 -16.55 6.58
CA ASP A 176 -5.63 -15.80 7.31
C ASP A 176 -4.22 -16.27 6.91
N SER A 177 -4.04 -17.57 6.69
CA SER A 177 -2.76 -18.13 6.20
C SER A 177 -2.40 -17.62 4.80
N GLY A 178 -3.38 -17.48 3.91
CA GLY A 178 -3.17 -16.87 2.59
C GLY A 178 -2.79 -15.40 2.71
N ARG A 179 -3.47 -14.64 3.55
CA ARG A 179 -3.13 -13.22 3.81
C ARG A 179 -1.73 -13.05 4.41
N ILE A 180 -1.28 -13.97 5.26
CA ILE A 180 0.12 -14.02 5.73
C ILE A 180 1.08 -14.20 4.54
N GLY A 181 0.74 -15.06 3.58
CA GLY A 181 1.50 -15.21 2.34
C GLY A 181 1.63 -13.89 1.55
N LEU A 182 0.53 -13.14 1.44
CA LEU A 182 0.54 -11.81 0.81
C LEU A 182 1.34 -10.78 1.61
N VAL A 183 1.24 -10.80 2.94
CA VAL A 183 2.08 -9.95 3.82
C VAL A 183 3.56 -10.22 3.57
N ASN A 184 3.95 -11.49 3.52
CA ASN A 184 5.34 -11.87 3.27
C ASN A 184 5.83 -11.44 1.87
N ALA A 185 4.99 -11.58 0.85
CA ALA A 185 5.32 -11.14 -0.50
C ALA A 185 5.46 -9.61 -0.59
N ALA A 186 4.55 -8.85 0.00
CA ALA A 186 4.62 -7.40 0.05
C ALA A 186 5.86 -6.92 0.82
N ARG A 187 6.14 -7.51 1.98
CA ARG A 187 7.34 -7.21 2.75
C ARG A 187 8.64 -7.55 2.00
N ALA A 188 8.68 -8.67 1.28
CA ALA A 188 9.84 -9.03 0.45
C ALA A 188 10.03 -8.05 -0.71
N ALA A 189 8.94 -7.59 -1.34
CA ALA A 189 8.99 -6.54 -2.37
C ALA A 189 9.62 -5.25 -1.84
N GLU A 190 9.20 -4.80 -0.65
CA GLU A 190 9.71 -3.58 -0.03
C GLU A 190 11.18 -3.72 0.40
N ASN A 191 11.53 -4.82 1.06
CA ASN A 191 12.89 -5.04 1.58
C ASN A 191 13.92 -5.35 0.48
N GLU A 192 13.56 -6.19 -0.49
CA GLU A 192 14.54 -6.76 -1.43
C GLU A 192 14.53 -6.03 -2.78
N VAL A 193 13.35 -5.61 -3.29
CA VAL A 193 13.24 -4.97 -4.60
C VAL A 193 13.25 -3.45 -4.49
N ALA A 194 12.52 -2.88 -3.53
CA ALA A 194 12.51 -1.44 -3.29
C ALA A 194 13.66 -0.96 -2.40
N GLU A 195 14.40 -1.88 -1.76
CA GLU A 195 15.53 -1.61 -0.86
C GLU A 195 15.15 -0.66 0.29
N ALA A 196 13.89 -0.74 0.74
CA ALA A 196 13.33 0.06 1.84
C ALA A 196 13.01 -0.86 3.04
N PRO A 197 13.92 -0.98 4.04
CA PRO A 197 13.75 -1.94 5.12
C PRO A 197 12.49 -1.71 5.95
N THR A 198 11.62 -2.72 6.04
CA THR A 198 10.40 -2.72 6.86
C THR A 198 10.31 -3.99 7.70
N GLY A 199 9.70 -3.90 8.89
CA GLY A 199 9.44 -5.05 9.76
C GLY A 199 8.25 -5.89 9.30
N GLY A 200 7.25 -5.29 8.69
CA GLY A 200 6.02 -5.92 8.20
C GLY A 200 4.76 -5.56 8.97
N LEU A 201 4.82 -4.65 9.94
CA LEU A 201 3.66 -4.09 10.64
C LEU A 201 2.65 -3.51 9.64
N ASP A 202 3.12 -2.75 8.69
CA ASP A 202 2.32 -1.98 7.73
C ASP A 202 1.48 -2.89 6.85
N GLN A 203 2.10 -3.88 6.24
CA GLN A 203 1.45 -4.86 5.38
C GLN A 203 0.49 -5.75 6.18
N THR A 204 0.89 -6.14 7.41
CA THR A 204 0.04 -6.91 8.32
C THR A 204 -1.22 -6.13 8.69
N ALA A 205 -1.08 -4.85 9.03
CA ALA A 205 -2.22 -3.98 9.34
C ALA A 205 -3.14 -3.81 8.12
N SER A 206 -2.56 -3.55 6.93
CA SER A 206 -3.33 -3.35 5.70
C SER A 206 -4.16 -4.58 5.31
N LEU A 207 -3.60 -5.79 5.43
CA LEU A 207 -4.25 -7.03 4.96
C LEU A 207 -5.07 -7.78 6.01
N ARG A 208 -4.77 -7.59 7.31
CA ARG A 208 -5.34 -8.44 8.36
C ARG A 208 -6.23 -7.69 9.36
N THR A 209 -6.29 -6.35 9.33
CA THR A 209 -7.21 -5.59 10.19
C THR A 209 -8.65 -5.74 9.72
N THR A 210 -9.58 -5.92 10.65
CA THR A 210 -11.03 -5.93 10.39
C THR A 210 -11.62 -4.55 10.69
N GLU A 211 -12.64 -4.16 9.95
CA GLU A 211 -13.35 -2.90 10.19
C GLU A 211 -13.83 -2.78 11.64
N GLY A 212 -13.69 -1.59 12.23
CA GLY A 212 -14.05 -1.33 13.63
C GLY A 212 -13.10 -1.91 14.68
N HIS A 213 -11.92 -2.40 14.27
CA HIS A 213 -10.93 -2.97 15.17
C HIS A 213 -9.55 -2.34 14.97
N ALA A 214 -8.77 -2.33 16.05
CA ALA A 214 -7.32 -2.25 15.97
C ALA A 214 -6.75 -3.68 15.93
N LEU A 215 -5.57 -3.82 15.37
CA LEU A 215 -4.89 -5.10 15.26
C LEU A 215 -3.73 -5.16 16.28
N LEU A 216 -3.89 -5.90 17.37
CA LEU A 216 -2.73 -6.17 18.23
C LEU A 216 -1.85 -7.21 17.53
N ILE A 217 -0.62 -6.83 17.23
CA ILE A 217 0.40 -7.67 16.59
C ILE A 217 1.48 -7.97 17.60
N ASP A 218 1.77 -9.25 17.83
CA ASP A 218 2.97 -9.70 18.50
C ASP A 218 4.03 -9.97 17.43
N CYS A 219 5.07 -9.14 17.39
CA CYS A 219 6.07 -9.21 16.33
C CYS A 219 7.17 -10.27 16.62
N ASP A 220 7.09 -10.99 17.73
CA ASP A 220 7.96 -12.14 17.99
C ASP A 220 7.55 -13.36 17.16
N ASP A 221 6.24 -13.61 17.08
CA ASP A 221 5.67 -14.75 16.34
C ASP A 221 4.69 -14.36 15.21
N TRP A 222 4.46 -13.07 15.03
CA TRP A 222 3.50 -12.48 14.05
C TRP A 222 2.05 -12.92 14.27
N SER A 223 1.72 -13.37 15.48
CA SER A 223 0.35 -13.60 15.88
C SER A 223 -0.42 -12.29 16.00
N VAL A 224 -1.71 -12.33 15.67
CA VAL A 224 -2.55 -11.13 15.71
C VAL A 224 -3.83 -11.37 16.47
N ARG A 225 -4.36 -10.29 17.07
CA ARG A 225 -5.66 -10.28 17.72
C ARG A 225 -6.43 -9.01 17.34
N GLN A 226 -7.66 -9.18 16.87
CA GLN A 226 -8.58 -8.06 16.65
C GLN A 226 -9.02 -7.49 18.00
N VAL A 227 -8.83 -6.18 18.20
CA VAL A 227 -9.25 -5.46 19.39
C VAL A 227 -10.33 -4.47 19.01
N PRO A 228 -11.57 -4.56 19.53
CA PRO A 228 -12.61 -3.61 19.22
C PRO A 228 -12.12 -2.16 19.39
N PHE A 229 -12.18 -1.36 18.33
CA PHE A 229 -11.71 0.01 18.30
C PHE A 229 -12.58 0.84 17.37
N ASN A 230 -13.65 1.37 17.92
CA ASN A 230 -14.59 2.22 17.17
C ASN A 230 -14.66 3.60 17.83
N LEU A 231 -13.95 4.56 17.24
CA LEU A 231 -13.88 5.93 17.75
C LEU A 231 -15.25 6.63 17.74
N ALA A 232 -16.08 6.36 16.73
CA ALA A 232 -17.39 6.97 16.61
C ALA A 232 -18.33 6.60 17.78
N THR A 233 -18.23 5.40 18.35
CA THR A 233 -19.01 5.00 19.51
C THR A 233 -18.61 5.73 20.81
N ALA A 234 -17.40 6.30 20.82
CA ALA A 234 -16.86 7.11 21.91
C ALA A 234 -16.96 8.61 21.65
N ASP A 235 -17.63 9.02 20.56
CA ASP A 235 -17.70 10.42 20.11
C ASP A 235 -16.30 11.05 19.89
N LEU A 236 -15.38 10.24 19.31
CA LEU A 236 -14.02 10.62 19.02
C LEU A 236 -13.74 10.48 17.51
N GLU A 237 -12.81 11.29 17.03
CA GLU A 237 -12.24 11.20 15.68
C GLU A 237 -10.72 11.14 15.74
N LEU A 238 -10.11 10.53 14.72
CA LEU A 238 -8.67 10.53 14.54
C LEU A 238 -8.28 11.68 13.63
N LEU A 239 -7.48 12.61 14.14
CA LEU A 239 -6.87 13.66 13.34
C LEU A 239 -5.42 13.32 13.06
N VAL A 240 -5.06 13.26 11.79
CA VAL A 240 -3.67 13.13 11.33
C VAL A 240 -3.22 14.48 10.79
N ILE A 241 -2.09 14.97 11.29
CA ILE A 241 -1.51 16.24 10.88
C ILE A 241 -0.14 15.95 10.25
N ASP A 242 -0.03 16.18 8.93
CA ASP A 242 1.25 16.17 8.23
C ASP A 242 1.87 17.56 8.36
N THR A 243 3.05 17.62 8.96
CA THR A 243 3.78 18.88 9.15
C THR A 243 4.63 19.27 7.94
N CYS A 244 4.74 18.39 6.95
CA CYS A 244 5.59 18.56 5.75
C CYS A 244 7.06 18.92 6.12
N ALA A 245 7.60 18.36 7.24
CA ALA A 245 8.90 18.67 7.80
C ALA A 245 10.00 17.76 7.20
#